data_fb9edb5c2686e45a0c1bf8c6da7f5d0f
#
_entry.id   fb9edb5c2686e45a0c1bf8c6da7f5d0f
#
_cell.length_a   1.000
_cell.length_b   1.000
_cell.length_c   1.000
_cell.angle_alpha   90.00
_cell.angle_beta   90.00
_cell.angle_gamma   90.00
#
_symmetry.space_group_name_H-M   'P 1'
#
loop_
_entity.id
_entity.type
_entity.pdbx_description
1 polymer ?
#
loop_
_entity_poly.entity_id
_entity_poly.type
_entity_poly.pdbx_seq_one_letter_code
_entity_poly.pdbx_strand_id
1 'polypeptide(L)'
;MGKDIEEFVRSRKVGANAWRRTGVLTFDGNSRTGPKVTYKRIQQHLEKKYHCKFGYGTIVQMCVARNKHRLSARRYKGVARITCRRARKGFSVKMNPDAHWSNAVYQGLDHLQLKDGCEKVILNRDDAAGFRLDTTYTHKQHKGIQLIDQPDLTTRTDFVNNYSALLQTSSYLFPETGTTPKVCVGIVKPRVVYEKCPTQHMADVQMLESRDELSSVFKCLDGNPKSVWCVRVDGAGDEGPSHKEVAFLWAEKHLKQNHKLTCVTTRYSGGSYLNEVELMNGCLAVAHSNLYIPSTLGGPVHTAKGIDEIQLKKNLDLAADVYISRVQGAPCGEAKVQLYKGADGPEAKKLLNRRQMLLKFLSGKSAEKESLKRNHPKMYNYFQQVWKVYLSHKLPNMCNKYFLVLSLCFQPGCPHSLCMAGNKEQSCWYEDGPPLTYFPLPVPDPAKPWGSDCSSCKGRCPGHYMKPQQAWLHLQEHGNKDVPSDPPSVILQDAFSETVKSGTDILDDKARIENLAKETHLTVDETVMWLNHLKGIRARRIKGAQKAATKRAAKRGTS
;
A
#
# COMPACT_ATOMS: atom_id res chain seq x y z
N MET A 1 14.47 45.92 -2.89
CA MET A 1 14.23 44.97 -1.80
C MET A 1 13.30 43.82 -2.16
N GLY A 2 12.03 44.04 -2.47
CA GLY A 2 11.09 42.96 -2.81
C GLY A 2 11.55 42.13 -4.00
N LYS A 3 11.95 42.76 -5.09
CA LYS A 3 12.53 42.08 -6.28
C LYS A 3 13.79 41.28 -5.93
N ASP A 4 14.66 41.81 -5.07
CA ASP A 4 15.90 41.11 -4.67
C ASP A 4 15.62 39.86 -3.83
N ILE A 5 14.58 39.92 -2.98
CA ILE A 5 14.12 38.72 -2.24
C ILE A 5 13.60 37.68 -3.21
N GLU A 6 12.79 38.08 -4.19
CA GLU A 6 12.25 37.15 -5.20
C GLU A 6 13.35 36.56 -6.07
N GLU A 7 14.33 37.35 -6.48
CA GLU A 7 15.49 36.92 -7.25
C GLU A 7 16.38 35.96 -6.45
N PHE A 8 16.64 36.28 -5.19
CA PHE A 8 17.39 35.39 -4.28
C PHE A 8 16.71 34.02 -4.13
N VAL A 9 15.38 33.99 -3.96
CA VAL A 9 14.62 32.73 -3.86
C VAL A 9 14.63 32.01 -5.20
N ARG A 10 14.48 32.73 -6.31
CA ARG A 10 14.49 32.16 -7.66
C ARG A 10 15.85 31.57 -8.04
N SER A 11 16.94 32.26 -7.71
CA SER A 11 18.32 31.79 -7.99
C SER A 11 18.67 30.49 -7.26
N ARG A 12 18.00 30.19 -6.15
CA ARG A 12 18.24 28.97 -5.35
C ARG A 12 17.47 27.74 -5.88
N LYS A 13 16.62 27.89 -6.89
CA LYS A 13 15.79 26.83 -7.50
C LYS A 13 14.99 25.97 -6.50
N VAL A 14 14.86 26.39 -5.24
CA VAL A 14 14.26 25.63 -4.15
C VAL A 14 13.23 26.51 -3.49
N GLY A 15 11.98 26.34 -3.89
CA GLY A 15 10.84 27.14 -3.40
C GLY A 15 10.29 26.71 -2.06
N ALA A 16 10.96 25.87 -1.26
CA ALA A 16 10.38 25.36 -0.03
C ALA A 16 11.24 25.67 1.19
N ASN A 17 10.60 26.22 2.21
CA ASN A 17 11.12 26.29 3.56
C ASN A 17 11.08 24.87 4.16
N ALA A 18 12.11 24.08 3.91
CA ALA A 18 12.20 22.71 4.42
C ALA A 18 12.56 22.73 5.91
N TRP A 19 11.56 22.70 6.75
CA TRP A 19 11.70 22.88 8.20
C TRP A 19 12.36 21.73 8.92
N ARG A 20 12.81 20.67 8.38
CA ARG A 20 13.47 19.64 9.20
C ARG A 20 14.23 18.52 8.51
N ARG A 21 14.52 18.47 7.24
CA ARG A 21 15.48 17.46 6.74
C ARG A 21 16.22 17.91 5.49
N THR A 22 17.44 17.79 5.60
CA THR A 22 18.61 17.84 4.78
C THR A 22 18.54 17.02 3.50
N GLY A 23 17.90 17.40 2.50
CA GLY A 23 18.00 16.71 1.23
C GLY A 23 16.92 17.16 0.27
N VAL A 24 17.25 18.06 -0.60
CA VAL A 24 16.46 18.28 -1.81
C VAL A 24 17.02 17.30 -2.82
N LEU A 25 16.23 16.29 -3.18
CA LEU A 25 16.51 15.46 -4.34
C LEU A 25 16.24 16.32 -5.57
N THR A 26 17.29 16.69 -6.28
CA THR A 26 17.17 17.26 -7.61
C THR A 26 16.84 16.16 -8.60
N PHE A 27 16.14 16.51 -9.69
CA PHE A 27 15.60 15.56 -10.68
C PHE A 27 16.68 14.79 -11.47
N ASP A 28 17.94 15.20 -11.36
CA ASP A 28 19.11 14.60 -12.00
C ASP A 28 19.74 13.45 -11.20
N GLY A 29 19.07 12.97 -10.15
CA GLY A 29 19.53 11.85 -9.32
C GLY A 29 20.69 12.18 -8.37
N ASN A 30 21.18 13.39 -8.39
CA ASN A 30 22.23 13.86 -7.49
C ASN A 30 21.61 14.49 -6.25
N SER A 31 21.82 13.90 -5.10
CA SER A 31 21.47 14.51 -3.82
C SER A 31 22.43 15.67 -3.54
N ARG A 32 22.07 16.85 -4.00
CA ARG A 32 22.78 18.06 -3.61
C ARG A 32 22.11 18.62 -2.36
N THR A 33 22.84 18.72 -1.29
CA THR A 33 22.51 19.56 -0.13
C THR A 33 22.54 21.03 -0.55
N GLY A 34 21.54 21.45 -1.29
CA GLY A 34 21.39 22.87 -1.64
C GLY A 34 21.15 23.70 -0.38
N PRO A 35 21.68 24.89 -0.28
CA PRO A 35 21.46 25.75 0.87
C PRO A 35 19.98 26.08 0.97
N LYS A 36 19.35 25.72 2.11
CA LYS A 36 17.94 25.99 2.42
C LYS A 36 17.63 27.48 2.30
N VAL A 37 16.53 27.85 1.67
CA VAL A 37 16.00 29.20 1.72
C VAL A 37 15.27 29.38 3.05
N THR A 38 15.81 30.18 3.95
CA THR A 38 15.19 30.56 5.22
C THR A 38 15.08 32.07 5.31
N TYR A 39 14.15 32.59 6.12
CA TYR A 39 14.05 34.02 6.37
C TYR A 39 15.36 34.61 6.90
N LYS A 40 16.12 33.85 7.71
CA LYS A 40 17.44 34.26 8.20
C LYS A 40 18.46 34.42 7.06
N ARG A 41 18.43 33.56 6.05
CA ARG A 41 19.31 33.69 4.87
C ARG A 41 18.87 34.80 3.92
N ILE A 42 17.57 35.04 3.80
CA ILE A 42 17.05 36.20 3.09
C ILE A 42 17.50 37.47 3.81
N GLN A 43 17.39 37.52 5.14
CA GLN A 43 17.90 38.60 5.97
C GLN A 43 19.39 38.85 5.72
N GLN A 44 20.22 37.84 5.85
CA GLN A 44 21.67 37.90 5.62
C GLN A 44 22.02 38.37 4.20
N HIS A 45 21.27 37.91 3.19
CA HIS A 45 21.46 38.35 1.81
C HIS A 45 21.18 39.84 1.64
N LEU A 46 20.07 40.34 2.20
CA LEU A 46 19.71 41.72 2.15
C LEU A 46 20.68 42.61 2.97
N GLU A 47 21.09 42.16 4.16
CA GLU A 47 22.07 42.86 4.99
C GLU A 47 23.42 43.00 4.27
N LYS A 48 23.84 41.94 3.55
CA LYS A 48 25.05 41.98 2.72
C LYS A 48 24.90 42.94 1.51
N LYS A 49 23.72 42.96 0.88
CA LYS A 49 23.48 43.77 -0.33
C LYS A 49 23.33 45.24 -0.02
N TYR A 50 22.65 45.57 1.09
CA TYR A 50 22.31 46.94 1.44
C TYR A 50 23.18 47.56 2.54
N HIS A 51 24.13 46.80 3.08
CA HIS A 51 25.02 47.20 4.16
C HIS A 51 24.30 47.79 5.38
N CYS A 52 23.09 47.31 5.68
CA CYS A 52 22.30 47.74 6.82
C CYS A 52 21.62 46.55 7.50
N LYS A 53 21.33 46.66 8.80
CA LYS A 53 20.67 45.61 9.58
C LYS A 53 19.15 45.66 9.37
N PHE A 54 18.56 44.48 9.21
CA PHE A 54 17.11 44.29 9.10
C PHE A 54 16.61 43.48 10.28
N GLY A 55 15.50 43.86 10.86
CA GLY A 55 14.80 43.04 11.86
C GLY A 55 14.24 41.76 11.24
N TYR A 56 14.39 40.63 11.90
CA TYR A 56 13.86 39.33 11.44
C TYR A 56 12.34 39.41 11.17
N GLY A 57 11.57 40.06 12.09
CA GLY A 57 10.13 40.26 11.92
C GLY A 57 9.77 41.06 10.68
N THR A 58 10.59 42.05 10.33
CA THR A 58 10.42 42.84 9.11
C THR A 58 10.56 41.99 7.85
N ILE A 59 11.57 41.13 7.80
CA ILE A 59 11.76 40.20 6.68
C ILE A 59 10.59 39.24 6.55
N VAL A 60 10.11 38.67 7.65
CA VAL A 60 8.93 37.79 7.65
C VAL A 60 7.69 38.52 7.12
N GLN A 61 7.47 39.76 7.56
CA GLN A 61 6.32 40.58 7.10
C GLN A 61 6.43 40.95 5.61
N MET A 62 7.63 41.16 5.09
CA MET A 62 7.85 41.40 3.66
C MET A 62 7.55 40.19 2.79
N CYS A 63 7.73 38.96 3.32
CA CYS A 63 7.64 37.72 2.59
C CYS A 63 6.36 36.93 2.81
N VAL A 64 5.47 37.32 3.70
CA VAL A 64 4.21 36.60 3.99
C VAL A 64 3.11 37.06 3.04
N ALA A 65 2.56 36.12 2.28
CA ALA A 65 1.40 36.39 1.44
C ALA A 65 0.17 36.69 2.29
N ARG A 66 -0.58 37.67 1.82
CA ARG A 66 -1.83 38.12 2.44
C ARG A 66 -2.88 37.00 2.43
N ASN A 67 -3.16 36.40 3.56
CA ASN A 67 -4.34 35.56 3.76
C ASN A 67 -5.46 36.47 4.28
N LYS A 68 -6.50 36.71 3.49
CA LYS A 68 -7.59 37.67 3.74
C LYS A 68 -8.30 37.49 5.10
N HIS A 69 -8.18 36.32 5.72
CA HIS A 69 -8.92 35.97 6.95
C HIS A 69 -8.11 36.09 8.25
N ARG A 70 -6.86 36.56 8.23
CA ARG A 70 -6.03 36.71 9.43
C ARG A 70 -5.75 38.18 9.76
N LEU A 71 -5.76 38.49 11.07
CA LEU A 71 -5.36 39.82 11.57
C LEU A 71 -3.96 40.23 11.08
N SER A 72 -3.01 39.28 11.02
CA SER A 72 -1.68 39.51 10.47
C SER A 72 -1.68 39.86 8.98
N ALA A 73 -2.72 39.49 8.23
CA ALA A 73 -2.84 39.82 6.82
C ALA A 73 -3.21 41.32 6.60
N ARG A 74 -3.84 41.97 7.57
CA ARG A 74 -4.15 43.41 7.53
C ARG A 74 -2.89 44.26 7.66
N ARG A 75 -1.82 43.73 8.23
CA ARG A 75 -0.52 44.43 8.43
C ARG A 75 0.50 44.14 7.33
N TYR A 76 0.17 43.31 6.36
CA TYR A 76 1.08 42.94 5.29
C TYR A 76 1.24 44.08 4.27
N LYS A 77 2.48 44.47 4.05
CA LYS A 77 2.81 45.59 3.12
C LYS A 77 3.09 45.15 1.68
N GLY A 78 3.08 43.86 1.39
CA GLY A 78 3.14 43.36 0.01
C GLY A 78 4.44 43.59 -0.75
N VAL A 79 5.59 43.60 -0.08
CA VAL A 79 6.87 44.01 -0.68
C VAL A 79 7.45 42.90 -1.56
N ALA A 80 7.34 41.62 -1.18
CA ALA A 80 7.78 40.47 -1.97
C ALA A 80 6.64 39.44 -2.17
N ARG A 81 6.52 38.91 -3.38
CA ARG A 81 5.49 37.90 -3.74
C ARG A 81 5.87 36.48 -3.30
N ILE A 82 6.45 36.34 -2.12
CA ILE A 82 6.86 35.08 -1.56
C ILE A 82 5.89 34.65 -0.49
N THR A 83 5.35 33.44 -0.64
CA THR A 83 4.48 32.82 0.36
C THR A 83 5.16 31.63 1.00
N CYS A 84 5.12 31.57 2.33
CA CYS A 84 5.41 30.33 3.04
C CYS A 84 4.15 29.45 2.97
N ARG A 85 4.14 28.47 2.07
CA ARG A 85 3.09 27.45 2.01
C ARG A 85 3.60 26.19 2.69
N ARG A 86 2.75 25.54 3.48
CA ARG A 86 3.00 24.14 3.83
C ARG A 86 3.12 23.36 2.52
N ALA A 87 4.17 22.57 2.40
CA ALA A 87 4.23 21.60 1.33
C ALA A 87 2.93 20.76 1.43
N ARG A 88 2.01 20.98 0.52
CA ARG A 88 1.02 19.95 0.25
C ARG A 88 1.83 18.76 -0.23
N LYS A 89 1.48 17.53 0.18
CA LYS A 89 1.93 16.35 -0.57
C LYS A 89 1.61 16.70 -2.01
N GLY A 90 2.63 17.13 -2.75
CA GLY A 90 2.44 17.39 -4.16
C GLY A 90 1.99 16.06 -4.72
N PHE A 91 0.91 16.06 -5.44
CA PHE A 91 0.57 14.97 -6.34
C PHE A 91 1.54 15.02 -7.55
N SER A 92 2.83 15.13 -7.31
CA SER A 92 3.78 14.59 -8.26
C SER A 92 3.69 13.08 -8.05
N VAL A 93 2.64 12.51 -8.58
CA VAL A 93 2.57 11.09 -8.85
C VAL A 93 3.83 10.80 -9.65
N LYS A 94 4.76 10.07 -9.04
CA LYS A 94 5.87 9.52 -9.80
C LYS A 94 5.19 8.75 -10.91
N MET A 95 5.52 9.09 -12.14
CA MET A 95 5.00 8.40 -13.28
C MET A 95 5.27 6.91 -13.10
N ASN A 96 4.23 6.13 -13.14
CA ASN A 96 4.30 4.69 -13.03
C ASN A 96 3.70 4.12 -14.32
N PRO A 97 4.47 3.38 -15.10
CA PRO A 97 4.02 2.86 -16.39
C PRO A 97 2.79 1.94 -16.24
N ASP A 98 2.60 1.36 -15.06
CA ASP A 98 1.49 0.43 -14.80
C ASP A 98 0.23 1.13 -14.30
N ALA A 99 0.21 2.47 -14.19
CA ALA A 99 -0.90 3.17 -13.54
C ALA A 99 -2.25 2.90 -14.23
N HIS A 100 -2.29 3.04 -15.54
CA HIS A 100 -3.51 2.80 -16.34
C HIS A 100 -3.85 1.31 -16.41
N TRP A 101 -2.85 0.46 -16.64
CA TRP A 101 -3.02 -0.98 -16.66
C TRP A 101 -3.60 -1.52 -15.35
N SER A 102 -3.01 -1.15 -14.22
CA SER A 102 -3.48 -1.54 -12.88
C SER A 102 -4.90 -1.03 -12.58
N ASN A 103 -5.23 0.19 -13.02
CA ASN A 103 -6.59 0.72 -12.84
C ASN A 103 -7.62 0.00 -13.71
N ALA A 104 -7.25 -0.39 -14.93
CA ALA A 104 -8.13 -1.16 -15.81
C ALA A 104 -8.42 -2.56 -15.23
N VAL A 105 -7.39 -3.26 -14.70
CA VAL A 105 -7.58 -4.52 -13.95
C VAL A 105 -8.52 -4.33 -12.78
N TYR A 106 -8.29 -3.31 -11.99
CA TYR A 106 -9.07 -3.07 -10.77
C TYR A 106 -10.55 -2.80 -11.10
N GLN A 107 -10.82 -2.02 -12.14
CA GLN A 107 -12.18 -1.78 -12.64
C GLN A 107 -12.80 -3.04 -13.25
N GLY A 108 -12.00 -3.83 -13.98
CA GLY A 108 -12.45 -5.11 -14.53
C GLY A 108 -12.94 -6.07 -13.44
N LEU A 109 -12.26 -6.09 -12.30
CA LEU A 109 -12.68 -6.90 -11.16
C LEU A 109 -13.98 -6.43 -10.50
N ASP A 110 -14.25 -5.13 -10.49
CA ASP A 110 -15.54 -4.61 -10.01
C ASP A 110 -16.71 -5.11 -10.87
N HIS A 111 -16.47 -5.24 -12.16
CA HIS A 111 -17.45 -5.65 -13.16
C HIS A 111 -17.33 -7.14 -13.52
N LEU A 112 -16.57 -7.93 -12.74
CA LEU A 112 -16.43 -9.36 -12.98
C LEU A 112 -17.80 -10.02 -12.96
N GLN A 113 -18.21 -10.55 -14.12
CA GLN A 113 -19.42 -11.32 -14.24
C GLN A 113 -19.16 -12.74 -13.74
N LEU A 114 -19.95 -13.15 -12.79
CA LEU A 114 -19.92 -14.48 -12.22
C LEU A 114 -21.15 -15.23 -12.68
N LYS A 115 -21.04 -16.55 -12.78
CA LYS A 115 -22.16 -17.44 -13.00
C LYS A 115 -23.23 -17.22 -11.93
N ASP A 116 -24.49 -17.36 -12.29
CA ASP A 116 -25.61 -17.23 -11.37
C ASP A 116 -25.45 -18.09 -10.12
N GLY A 117 -25.83 -17.56 -8.97
CA GLY A 117 -25.67 -18.22 -7.67
C GLY A 117 -24.27 -18.13 -7.04
N CYS A 118 -23.31 -17.46 -7.68
CA CYS A 118 -22.02 -17.16 -7.08
C CYS A 118 -22.04 -15.82 -6.37
N GLU A 119 -22.19 -15.84 -5.04
CA GLU A 119 -22.06 -14.63 -4.23
C GLU A 119 -20.61 -14.35 -3.84
N LYS A 120 -20.25 -13.07 -3.79
CA LYS A 120 -18.87 -12.63 -3.54
C LYS A 120 -18.70 -11.85 -2.25
N VAL A 121 -17.55 -12.03 -1.61
CA VAL A 121 -17.02 -11.14 -0.59
C VAL A 121 -16.04 -10.18 -1.26
N ILE A 122 -16.27 -8.88 -1.13
CA ILE A 122 -15.28 -7.86 -1.52
C ILE A 122 -14.70 -7.26 -0.24
N LEU A 123 -13.40 -7.35 -0.08
CA LEU A 123 -12.68 -6.83 1.07
C LEU A 123 -11.63 -5.80 0.61
N ASN A 124 -11.78 -4.55 1.02
CA ASN A 124 -10.73 -3.56 0.91
C ASN A 124 -10.02 -3.44 2.26
N ARG A 125 -8.71 -3.61 2.28
CA ARG A 125 -7.92 -3.57 3.49
C ARG A 125 -6.73 -2.61 3.37
N ASP A 126 -6.43 -1.93 4.48
CA ASP A 126 -5.23 -1.11 4.65
C ASP A 126 -4.95 -0.89 6.15
N ASP A 127 -3.71 -0.58 6.48
CA ASP A 127 -3.34 -0.18 7.84
C ASP A 127 -3.41 1.34 7.99
N ALA A 128 -4.30 1.82 8.85
CA ALA A 128 -4.33 3.22 9.22
C ALA A 128 -3.00 3.62 9.88
N ALA A 129 -2.62 4.89 9.73
CA ALA A 129 -1.51 5.44 10.50
C ALA A 129 -1.78 5.28 12.00
N GLY A 130 -0.78 4.75 12.75
CA GLY A 130 -0.96 4.39 14.14
C GLY A 130 -1.28 5.59 15.04
N PHE A 131 -2.11 5.35 16.06
CA PHE A 131 -2.40 6.30 17.12
C PHE A 131 -1.29 6.25 18.19
N ARG A 132 -0.64 7.38 18.44
CA ARG A 132 0.44 7.49 19.43
C ARG A 132 -0.13 7.81 20.80
N LEU A 133 0.27 7.05 21.80
CA LEU A 133 0.01 7.38 23.20
C LEU A 133 0.86 8.58 23.62
N ASP A 134 0.55 9.20 24.74
CA ASP A 134 1.21 10.39 25.30
C ASP A 134 1.23 11.61 24.38
N THR A 135 0.36 11.64 23.37
CA THR A 135 0.32 12.73 22.40
C THR A 135 -1.13 13.07 22.08
N THR A 136 -1.48 14.34 22.14
CA THR A 136 -2.79 14.78 21.67
C THR A 136 -2.77 14.89 20.15
N TYR A 137 -3.60 14.07 19.51
CA TYR A 137 -3.77 14.09 18.06
C TYR A 137 -4.91 15.04 17.67
N THR A 138 -4.70 15.85 16.66
CA THR A 138 -5.77 16.64 16.05
C THR A 138 -5.73 16.53 14.54
N HIS A 139 -6.90 16.41 13.92
CA HIS A 139 -7.00 16.47 12.47
C HIS A 139 -6.64 17.89 11.98
N LYS A 140 -5.94 18.00 10.86
CA LYS A 140 -5.45 19.29 10.31
C LYS A 140 -6.56 20.34 10.08
N GLN A 141 -7.81 19.92 9.97
CA GLN A 141 -8.97 20.78 9.82
C GLN A 141 -9.59 21.21 11.15
N HIS A 142 -9.29 20.50 12.25
CA HIS A 142 -9.81 20.79 13.58
C HIS A 142 -8.79 21.57 14.41
N LYS A 143 -9.30 22.42 15.30
CA LYS A 143 -8.51 23.05 16.36
C LYS A 143 -8.74 22.24 17.63
N GLY A 144 -7.68 21.70 18.21
CA GLY A 144 -7.74 21.05 19.50
C GLY A 144 -7.78 22.09 20.63
N ILE A 145 -8.58 21.83 21.65
CA ILE A 145 -8.52 22.52 22.94
C ILE A 145 -7.68 21.64 23.85
N GLN A 146 -6.65 22.20 24.46
CA GLN A 146 -5.79 21.46 25.39
C GLN A 146 -5.48 22.30 26.63
N LEU A 147 -5.11 21.65 27.73
CA LEU A 147 -4.57 22.31 28.90
C LEU A 147 -3.14 22.80 28.62
N ILE A 148 -2.70 23.84 29.34
CA ILE A 148 -1.39 24.49 29.12
C ILE A 148 -0.23 23.53 29.39
N ASP A 149 -0.40 22.57 30.27
CA ASP A 149 0.53 21.53 30.69
C ASP A 149 0.43 20.23 29.88
N GLN A 150 -0.49 20.14 28.91
CA GLN A 150 -0.57 18.99 28.02
C GLN A 150 0.52 19.04 26.92
N PRO A 151 0.98 17.86 26.45
CA PRO A 151 1.91 17.79 25.32
C PRO A 151 1.37 18.47 24.06
N ASP A 152 2.28 18.92 23.21
CA ASP A 152 1.94 19.61 21.96
C ASP A 152 1.01 18.80 21.07
N LEU A 153 0.02 19.49 20.47
CA LEU A 153 -0.86 18.92 19.48
C LEU A 153 -0.09 18.48 18.23
N THR A 154 -0.25 17.25 17.83
CA THR A 154 0.31 16.75 16.58
C THR A 154 -0.77 16.57 15.52
N THR A 155 -0.46 16.93 14.27
CA THR A 155 -1.33 16.67 13.12
C THR A 155 -0.83 15.52 12.26
N ARG A 156 0.25 14.86 12.66
CA ARG A 156 0.88 13.79 11.89
C ARG A 156 0.92 12.50 12.69
N THR A 157 0.33 11.49 12.09
CA THR A 157 0.50 10.08 12.42
C THR A 157 1.39 9.44 11.35
N ASP A 158 2.60 9.97 11.14
CA ASP A 158 3.56 9.31 10.25
C ASP A 158 3.97 7.97 10.88
N PHE A 159 4.18 6.95 10.03
CA PHE A 159 4.71 5.66 10.46
C PHE A 159 6.07 5.87 11.14
N VAL A 160 6.09 5.72 12.44
CA VAL A 160 7.32 5.82 13.24
C VAL A 160 7.79 4.42 13.54
N ASN A 161 8.83 3.99 12.87
CA ASN A 161 9.31 2.61 12.93
C ASN A 161 9.76 2.13 14.32
N ASN A 162 10.10 3.02 15.24
CA ASN A 162 10.70 2.68 16.53
C ASN A 162 9.90 3.15 17.75
N TYR A 163 8.60 3.46 17.59
CA TYR A 163 7.80 3.90 18.72
C TYR A 163 7.00 2.72 19.28
N SER A 164 7.31 2.33 20.52
CA SER A 164 6.68 1.17 21.18
C SER A 164 5.25 1.45 21.66
N ALA A 165 4.96 2.67 22.12
CA ALA A 165 3.63 3.05 22.60
C ALA A 165 2.70 3.52 21.44
N LEU A 166 2.37 2.59 20.54
CA LEU A 166 1.58 2.81 19.35
C LEU A 166 0.44 1.81 19.25
N LEU A 167 -0.79 2.30 19.01
CA LEU A 167 -1.93 1.50 18.60
C LEU A 167 -2.04 1.57 17.07
N GLN A 168 -1.91 0.45 16.40
CA GLN A 168 -2.11 0.32 14.96
C GLN A 168 -3.54 -0.15 14.70
N THR A 169 -4.27 0.54 13.84
CA THR A 169 -5.59 0.07 13.39
C THR A 169 -5.48 -0.48 11.99
N SER A 170 -5.82 -1.75 11.80
CA SER A 170 -6.04 -2.33 10.48
C SER A 170 -7.49 -2.14 10.10
N SER A 171 -7.73 -1.50 8.96
CA SER A 171 -9.05 -1.16 8.45
C SER A 171 -9.50 -2.19 7.42
N TYR A 172 -10.71 -2.69 7.59
CA TYR A 172 -11.37 -3.65 6.72
C TYR A 172 -12.70 -3.04 6.26
N LEU A 173 -12.81 -2.76 4.99
CA LEU A 173 -14.01 -2.18 4.40
C LEU A 173 -14.62 -3.20 3.45
N PHE A 174 -15.86 -3.57 3.71
CA PHE A 174 -16.69 -4.39 2.86
C PHE A 174 -17.68 -3.45 2.16
N PRO A 175 -17.53 -3.19 0.85
CA PRO A 175 -18.45 -2.34 0.12
C PRO A 175 -19.83 -3.00 0.00
N GLU A 176 -20.81 -2.21 -0.26
CA GLU A 176 -22.14 -2.70 -0.58
C GLU A 176 -22.13 -3.58 -1.83
N THR A 177 -22.75 -4.76 -1.74
CA THR A 177 -22.85 -5.72 -2.84
C THR A 177 -24.22 -6.38 -2.81
N GLY A 178 -25.08 -6.08 -3.79
CA GLY A 178 -26.41 -6.67 -3.84
C GLY A 178 -27.21 -6.45 -2.56
N THR A 179 -27.46 -7.52 -1.82
CA THR A 179 -28.19 -7.48 -0.53
C THR A 179 -27.31 -7.21 0.69
N THR A 180 -25.99 -7.19 0.52
CA THR A 180 -25.04 -7.00 1.61
C THR A 180 -24.77 -5.51 1.81
N PRO A 181 -25.10 -4.91 2.96
CA PRO A 181 -24.84 -3.51 3.24
C PRO A 181 -23.35 -3.24 3.37
N LYS A 182 -22.95 -1.98 3.21
CA LYS A 182 -21.57 -1.54 3.46
C LYS A 182 -21.22 -1.71 4.93
N VAL A 183 -20.10 -2.39 5.19
CA VAL A 183 -19.59 -2.63 6.54
C VAL A 183 -18.16 -2.10 6.67
N CYS A 184 -17.89 -1.37 7.75
CA CYS A 184 -16.61 -0.79 8.08
C CYS A 184 -16.11 -1.34 9.41
N VAL A 185 -14.96 -2.04 9.41
CA VAL A 185 -14.38 -2.66 10.61
C VAL A 185 -12.94 -2.20 10.80
N GLY A 186 -12.58 -1.77 12.00
CA GLY A 186 -11.21 -1.49 12.40
C GLY A 186 -10.73 -2.47 13.47
N ILE A 187 -9.55 -3.04 13.28
CA ILE A 187 -8.92 -3.93 14.26
C ILE A 187 -7.76 -3.20 14.90
N VAL A 188 -7.91 -2.90 16.18
CA VAL A 188 -6.94 -2.13 16.98
C VAL A 188 -5.89 -3.07 17.56
N LYS A 189 -4.64 -2.85 17.19
CA LYS A 189 -3.50 -3.71 17.55
C LYS A 189 -2.39 -2.89 18.21
N PRO A 190 -2.12 -3.05 19.51
CA PRO A 190 -0.88 -2.59 20.10
C PRO A 190 0.32 -3.23 19.40
N ARG A 191 1.22 -2.40 18.87
CA ARG A 191 2.31 -2.88 18.00
C ARG A 191 3.29 -3.85 18.67
N VAL A 192 3.50 -3.73 19.97
CA VAL A 192 4.38 -4.65 20.74
C VAL A 192 3.71 -5.98 21.09
N VAL A 193 2.38 -6.07 20.93
CA VAL A 193 1.60 -7.29 21.22
C VAL A 193 1.33 -8.06 19.92
N TYR A 194 0.97 -7.34 18.86
CA TYR A 194 0.58 -7.92 17.58
C TYR A 194 1.65 -7.64 16.52
N GLU A 195 2.18 -8.68 15.93
CA GLU A 195 3.14 -8.55 14.83
C GLU A 195 2.44 -8.10 13.55
N LYS A 196 3.03 -7.13 12.85
CA LYS A 196 2.55 -6.75 11.52
C LYS A 196 3.04 -7.79 10.50
N CYS A 197 2.20 -8.78 10.18
CA CYS A 197 2.53 -9.86 9.27
C CYS A 197 1.28 -10.45 8.60
N PRO A 198 1.44 -11.16 7.45
CA PRO A 198 0.32 -11.79 6.74
C PRO A 198 -0.48 -12.75 7.63
N THR A 199 0.20 -13.51 8.48
CA THR A 199 -0.43 -14.49 9.37
C THR A 199 -1.36 -13.83 10.39
N GLN A 200 -0.98 -12.67 10.99
CA GLN A 200 -1.85 -11.91 11.87
C GLN A 200 -3.08 -11.39 11.13
N HIS A 201 -2.90 -10.90 9.90
CA HIS A 201 -4.03 -10.43 9.11
C HIS A 201 -5.00 -11.54 8.73
N MET A 202 -4.49 -12.74 8.44
CA MET A 202 -5.35 -13.91 8.20
C MET A 202 -6.10 -14.32 9.46
N ALA A 203 -5.46 -14.25 10.64
CA ALA A 203 -6.13 -14.50 11.93
C ALA A 203 -7.23 -13.46 12.20
N ASP A 204 -6.96 -12.19 11.91
CA ASP A 204 -7.95 -11.12 12.03
C ASP A 204 -9.17 -11.38 11.12
N VAL A 205 -8.95 -11.78 9.86
CA VAL A 205 -10.04 -12.14 8.92
C VAL A 205 -10.87 -13.32 9.44
N GLN A 206 -10.22 -14.38 9.94
CA GLN A 206 -10.93 -15.53 10.51
C GLN A 206 -11.73 -15.15 11.76
N MET A 207 -11.22 -14.26 12.59
CA MET A 207 -11.97 -13.71 13.72
C MET A 207 -13.21 -12.94 13.24
N LEU A 208 -13.10 -12.12 12.20
CA LEU A 208 -14.25 -11.40 11.65
C LEU A 208 -15.30 -12.35 11.08
N GLU A 209 -14.90 -13.42 10.42
CA GLU A 209 -15.82 -14.45 9.89
C GLU A 209 -16.61 -15.18 10.97
N SER A 210 -16.06 -15.28 12.18
CA SER A 210 -16.71 -15.92 13.31
C SER A 210 -17.71 -15.02 14.05
N ARG A 211 -17.84 -13.74 13.63
CA ARG A 211 -18.75 -12.78 14.24
C ARG A 211 -20.14 -12.88 13.64
N ASP A 212 -21.15 -13.12 14.47
CA ASP A 212 -22.54 -13.23 14.03
C ASP A 212 -23.05 -11.93 13.40
N GLU A 213 -22.65 -10.79 13.95
CA GLU A 213 -23.00 -9.46 13.45
C GLU A 213 -22.45 -9.15 12.04
N LEU A 214 -21.46 -9.91 11.58
CA LEU A 214 -20.85 -9.82 10.26
C LEU A 214 -21.28 -10.96 9.32
N SER A 215 -22.18 -11.81 9.75
CA SER A 215 -22.58 -13.02 9.01
C SER A 215 -23.04 -12.70 7.58
N SER A 216 -23.80 -11.65 7.37
CA SER A 216 -24.28 -11.24 6.03
C SER A 216 -23.15 -10.88 5.04
N VAL A 217 -21.99 -10.49 5.56
CA VAL A 217 -20.80 -10.21 4.72
C VAL A 217 -20.22 -11.51 4.16
N PHE A 218 -20.14 -12.56 4.99
CA PHE A 218 -19.37 -13.76 4.71
C PHE A 218 -20.22 -14.96 4.29
N LYS A 219 -21.52 -14.93 4.57
CA LYS A 219 -22.45 -16.03 4.28
C LYS A 219 -23.54 -15.61 3.29
N CYS A 220 -23.98 -16.56 2.49
CA CYS A 220 -25.16 -16.44 1.66
C CYS A 220 -26.43 -16.48 2.51
N LEU A 221 -27.60 -16.22 1.91
CA LEU A 221 -28.88 -16.27 2.61
C LEU A 221 -29.22 -17.66 3.17
N ASP A 222 -28.72 -18.71 2.54
CA ASP A 222 -28.85 -20.10 2.99
C ASP A 222 -27.90 -20.49 4.14
N GLY A 223 -27.09 -19.54 4.62
CA GLY A 223 -26.11 -19.74 5.68
C GLY A 223 -24.78 -20.34 5.24
N ASN A 224 -24.63 -20.74 3.98
CA ASN A 224 -23.37 -21.24 3.45
C ASN A 224 -22.34 -20.13 3.28
N PRO A 225 -21.02 -20.40 3.49
CA PRO A 225 -19.98 -19.43 3.21
C PRO A 225 -19.96 -18.99 1.75
N LYS A 226 -19.78 -17.69 1.50
CA LYS A 226 -19.59 -17.18 0.15
C LYS A 226 -18.29 -17.74 -0.44
N SER A 227 -18.37 -18.32 -1.61
CA SER A 227 -17.29 -19.07 -2.24
C SER A 227 -16.35 -18.23 -3.12
N VAL A 228 -16.67 -16.95 -3.35
CA VAL A 228 -15.89 -16.03 -4.17
C VAL A 228 -15.33 -14.90 -3.31
N TRP A 229 -14.02 -14.73 -3.34
CA TRP A 229 -13.32 -13.69 -2.57
C TRP A 229 -12.53 -12.75 -3.46
N CYS A 230 -12.82 -11.46 -3.37
CA CYS A 230 -12.10 -10.38 -4.04
C CYS A 230 -11.47 -9.48 -2.98
N VAL A 231 -10.16 -9.60 -2.78
CA VAL A 231 -9.40 -8.90 -1.74
C VAL A 231 -8.56 -7.81 -2.37
N ARG A 232 -8.66 -6.60 -1.85
CA ARG A 232 -7.99 -5.41 -2.33
C ARG A 232 -7.12 -4.86 -1.22
N VAL A 233 -5.81 -4.86 -1.44
CA VAL A 233 -4.81 -4.54 -0.43
C VAL A 233 -3.80 -3.52 -0.95
N ASP A 234 -2.98 -2.96 -0.06
CA ASP A 234 -1.75 -2.29 -0.46
C ASP A 234 -0.71 -3.33 -0.93
N GLY A 235 0.25 -2.90 -1.74
CA GLY A 235 1.36 -3.74 -2.21
C GLY A 235 2.46 -3.98 -1.17
N ALA A 236 2.18 -3.77 0.11
CA ALA A 236 3.12 -3.96 1.20
C ALA A 236 3.46 -5.43 1.43
N GLY A 237 4.61 -5.70 2.10
CA GLY A 237 5.14 -7.05 2.30
C GLY A 237 4.26 -7.97 3.15
N ASP A 238 3.34 -7.42 3.92
CA ASP A 238 2.43 -8.15 4.79
C ASP A 238 1.07 -8.45 4.14
N GLU A 239 0.82 -7.99 2.91
CA GLU A 239 -0.49 -8.14 2.27
C GLU A 239 -0.46 -8.26 0.75
N GLY A 240 0.62 -7.85 0.10
CA GLY A 240 0.71 -7.83 -1.36
C GLY A 240 0.71 -9.23 -2.01
N PRO A 241 0.04 -9.39 -3.17
CA PRO A 241 -0.14 -10.70 -3.84
C PRO A 241 1.16 -11.34 -4.32
N SER A 242 2.24 -10.57 -4.45
CA SER A 242 3.57 -11.07 -4.85
C SER A 242 4.32 -11.81 -3.73
N HIS A 243 3.85 -11.73 -2.48
CA HIS A 243 4.53 -12.32 -1.33
C HIS A 243 4.10 -13.77 -1.10
N LYS A 244 5.08 -14.67 -0.95
CA LYS A 244 4.84 -16.12 -0.81
C LYS A 244 4.00 -16.47 0.43
N GLU A 245 4.20 -15.77 1.55
CA GLU A 245 3.41 -15.99 2.77
C GLU A 245 1.94 -15.63 2.54
N VAL A 246 1.67 -14.51 1.86
CA VAL A 246 0.32 -14.08 1.48
C VAL A 246 -0.31 -15.11 0.53
N ALA A 247 0.40 -15.51 -0.52
CA ALA A 247 -0.06 -16.50 -1.48
C ALA A 247 -0.41 -17.85 -0.81
N PHE A 248 0.44 -18.30 0.13
CA PHE A 248 0.20 -19.53 0.88
C PHE A 248 -1.06 -19.44 1.75
N LEU A 249 -1.21 -18.36 2.52
CA LEU A 249 -2.34 -18.20 3.44
C LEU A 249 -3.68 -18.10 2.69
N TRP A 250 -3.72 -17.41 1.55
CA TRP A 250 -4.92 -17.37 0.72
C TRP A 250 -5.20 -18.70 0.02
N ALA A 251 -4.17 -19.45 -0.39
CA ALA A 251 -4.36 -20.81 -0.93
C ALA A 251 -4.86 -21.78 0.16
N GLU A 252 -4.37 -21.66 1.39
CA GLU A 252 -4.87 -22.43 2.52
C GLU A 252 -6.34 -22.13 2.82
N LYS A 253 -6.73 -20.85 2.82
CA LYS A 253 -8.11 -20.45 3.01
C LYS A 253 -8.99 -20.95 1.87
N HIS A 254 -8.53 -20.79 0.62
CA HIS A 254 -9.18 -21.29 -0.58
C HIS A 254 -9.49 -22.80 -0.49
N LEU A 255 -8.50 -23.58 -0.06
CA LEU A 255 -8.65 -25.03 0.15
C LEU A 255 -9.62 -25.36 1.28
N LYS A 256 -9.44 -24.73 2.46
CA LYS A 256 -10.21 -25.08 3.67
C LYS A 256 -11.68 -24.68 3.62
N GLN A 257 -11.98 -23.57 2.96
CA GLN A 257 -13.33 -23.04 2.87
C GLN A 257 -14.01 -23.34 1.53
N ASN A 258 -13.39 -24.18 0.71
CA ASN A 258 -13.94 -24.60 -0.59
C ASN A 258 -14.28 -23.42 -1.49
N HIS A 259 -13.38 -22.42 -1.56
CA HIS A 259 -13.63 -21.30 -2.44
C HIS A 259 -13.61 -21.73 -3.92
N LYS A 260 -14.56 -21.23 -4.70
CA LYS A 260 -14.57 -21.36 -6.15
C LYS A 260 -13.57 -20.42 -6.81
N LEU A 261 -13.41 -19.21 -6.22
CA LEU A 261 -12.50 -18.19 -6.70
C LEU A 261 -11.93 -17.38 -5.52
N THR A 262 -10.62 -17.17 -5.52
CA THR A 262 -9.96 -16.24 -4.61
C THR A 262 -9.08 -15.30 -5.42
N CYS A 263 -9.34 -14.01 -5.35
CA CYS A 263 -8.59 -12.98 -6.05
C CYS A 263 -8.03 -11.97 -5.06
N VAL A 264 -6.72 -11.82 -5.01
CA VAL A 264 -6.04 -10.81 -4.19
C VAL A 264 -5.38 -9.81 -5.11
N THR A 265 -5.70 -8.53 -4.97
CA THR A 265 -5.23 -7.48 -5.86
C THR A 265 -4.62 -6.33 -5.11
N THR A 266 -3.67 -5.66 -5.76
CA THR A 266 -3.09 -4.41 -5.29
C THR A 266 -3.02 -3.39 -6.41
N ARG A 267 -2.93 -2.13 -6.04
CA ARG A 267 -2.71 -1.05 -7.00
C ARG A 267 -1.21 -0.85 -7.27
N TYR A 268 -0.91 -0.10 -8.31
CA TYR A 268 0.46 0.32 -8.60
C TYR A 268 1.07 1.15 -7.47
N SER A 269 2.39 1.13 -7.36
CA SER A 269 3.10 1.92 -6.34
C SER A 269 2.81 3.41 -6.47
N GLY A 270 2.22 3.98 -5.44
CA GLY A 270 1.73 5.35 -5.40
C GLY A 270 0.23 5.49 -5.69
N GLY A 271 -0.48 4.39 -6.00
CA GLY A 271 -1.92 4.36 -6.24
C GLY A 271 -2.77 3.97 -5.01
N SER A 272 -2.17 3.70 -3.86
CA SER A 272 -2.88 3.29 -2.63
C SER A 272 -3.98 4.27 -2.21
N TYR A 273 -3.77 5.57 -2.42
CA TYR A 273 -4.77 6.61 -2.12
C TYR A 273 -6.09 6.46 -2.89
N LEU A 274 -6.15 5.59 -3.91
CA LEU A 274 -7.36 5.25 -4.66
C LEU A 274 -8.12 4.08 -4.01
N ASN A 275 -7.56 3.43 -3.00
CA ASN A 275 -8.25 2.38 -2.27
C ASN A 275 -9.35 3.01 -1.39
N GLU A 276 -10.56 2.48 -1.47
CA GLU A 276 -11.71 3.02 -0.73
C GLU A 276 -11.53 3.00 0.78
N VAL A 277 -10.77 2.05 1.30
CA VAL A 277 -10.46 1.95 2.73
C VAL A 277 -9.70 3.18 3.28
N GLU A 278 -9.02 3.94 2.41
CA GLU A 278 -8.38 5.20 2.80
C GLU A 278 -9.40 6.27 3.26
N LEU A 279 -10.63 6.19 2.75
CA LEU A 279 -11.73 7.04 3.23
C LEU A 279 -12.09 6.67 4.67
N MET A 280 -12.15 5.38 4.98
CA MET A 280 -12.37 4.90 6.36
C MET A 280 -11.23 5.32 7.29
N ASN A 281 -9.97 5.21 6.85
CA ASN A 281 -8.80 5.70 7.60
C ASN A 281 -8.92 7.20 7.89
N GLY A 282 -9.45 7.98 6.93
CA GLY A 282 -9.78 9.40 7.11
C GLY A 282 -10.85 9.63 8.18
N CYS A 283 -11.91 8.82 8.20
CA CYS A 283 -12.97 8.90 9.21
C CYS A 283 -12.44 8.58 10.62
N LEU A 284 -11.62 7.54 10.75
CA LEU A 284 -10.95 7.20 12.02
C LEU A 284 -10.04 8.34 12.50
N ALA A 285 -9.29 8.98 11.59
CA ALA A 285 -8.44 10.12 11.92
C ALA A 285 -9.23 11.34 12.43
N VAL A 286 -10.45 11.54 11.95
CA VAL A 286 -11.36 12.56 12.48
C VAL A 286 -11.92 12.15 13.83
N ALA A 287 -12.35 10.91 13.98
CA ALA A 287 -13.00 10.41 15.19
C ALA A 287 -12.07 10.42 16.42
N HIS A 288 -10.77 10.12 16.23
CA HIS A 288 -9.81 10.16 17.33
C HIS A 288 -9.12 11.54 17.51
N SER A 289 -9.60 12.57 16.82
CA SER A 289 -9.08 13.94 17.02
C SER A 289 -9.36 14.40 18.45
N ASN A 290 -8.37 15.03 19.07
CA ASN A 290 -8.37 15.51 20.44
C ASN A 290 -8.42 14.40 21.51
N LEU A 291 -8.21 13.15 21.13
CA LEU A 291 -8.07 12.05 22.07
C LEU A 291 -6.62 12.03 22.58
N TYR A 292 -6.48 11.97 23.90
CA TYR A 292 -5.23 11.75 24.61
C TYR A 292 -5.34 10.48 25.43
N ILE A 293 -4.42 9.56 25.27
CA ILE A 293 -4.33 8.31 26.03
C ILE A 293 -2.89 8.20 26.55
N PRO A 294 -2.68 8.19 27.89
CA PRO A 294 -1.36 8.01 28.45
C PRO A 294 -0.88 6.57 28.31
N SER A 295 0.43 6.39 28.09
CA SER A 295 1.06 5.06 28.06
C SER A 295 1.18 4.40 29.43
N THR A 296 0.79 5.10 30.49
CA THR A 296 0.91 4.70 31.90
C THR A 296 -0.45 4.38 32.56
N LEU A 297 -1.49 4.08 31.77
CA LEU A 297 -2.86 3.85 32.27
C LEU A 297 -2.97 2.83 33.42
N GLY A 298 -2.21 1.74 33.38
CA GLY A 298 -2.19 0.70 34.40
C GLY A 298 -0.97 0.75 35.33
N GLY A 299 -0.15 1.80 35.22
CA GLY A 299 1.03 2.00 36.05
C GLY A 299 2.29 2.42 35.27
N PRO A 300 3.35 2.82 35.98
CA PRO A 300 4.59 3.28 35.38
C PRO A 300 5.30 2.17 34.61
N VAL A 301 5.83 2.51 33.46
CA VAL A 301 6.56 1.57 32.57
C VAL A 301 8.08 1.67 32.81
N HIS A 302 8.55 2.80 33.30
CA HIS A 302 9.97 3.02 33.53
C HIS A 302 10.37 2.51 34.91
N THR A 303 11.33 1.60 34.94
CA THR A 303 11.97 1.08 36.17
C THR A 303 13.44 1.50 36.19
N ALA A 304 14.12 1.32 37.33
CA ALA A 304 15.56 1.55 37.43
C ALA A 304 16.37 0.69 36.45
N LYS A 305 15.84 -0.40 35.96
CA LYS A 305 16.46 -1.34 34.99
C LYS A 305 16.08 -1.08 33.52
N GLY A 306 15.25 -0.05 33.24
CA GLY A 306 14.75 0.26 31.91
C GLY A 306 13.25 0.12 31.78
N ILE A 307 12.75 -0.22 30.58
CA ILE A 307 11.33 -0.36 30.30
C ILE A 307 10.84 -1.74 30.73
N ASP A 308 9.80 -1.78 31.56
CA ASP A 308 9.04 -3.01 31.88
C ASP A 308 8.10 -3.36 30.70
N GLU A 309 8.51 -4.33 29.91
CA GLU A 309 7.74 -4.75 28.73
C GLU A 309 6.40 -5.39 29.10
N ILE A 310 6.29 -6.05 30.26
CA ILE A 310 5.06 -6.68 30.72
C ILE A 310 4.04 -5.59 31.07
N GLN A 311 4.50 -4.59 31.85
CA GLN A 311 3.65 -3.46 32.22
C GLN A 311 3.28 -2.63 30.98
N LEU A 312 4.19 -2.45 30.02
CA LEU A 312 3.91 -1.77 28.77
C LEU A 312 2.80 -2.49 27.97
N LYS A 313 2.87 -3.82 27.87
CA LYS A 313 1.84 -4.62 27.18
C LYS A 313 0.47 -4.46 27.86
N LYS A 314 0.40 -4.53 29.19
CA LYS A 314 -0.85 -4.29 29.95
C LYS A 314 -1.40 -2.89 29.70
N ASN A 315 -0.55 -1.87 29.75
CA ASN A 315 -0.97 -0.50 29.52
C ASN A 315 -1.50 -0.29 28.10
N LEU A 316 -0.85 -0.91 27.10
CA LEU A 316 -1.27 -0.85 25.71
C LEU A 316 -2.58 -1.57 25.45
N ASP A 317 -2.83 -2.67 26.15
CA ASP A 317 -4.10 -3.38 26.08
C ASP A 317 -5.25 -2.55 26.65
N LEU A 318 -5.05 -1.94 27.82
CA LEU A 318 -5.98 -0.96 28.40
C LEU A 318 -6.20 0.26 27.50
N ALA A 319 -5.11 0.76 26.89
CA ALA A 319 -5.18 1.87 25.94
C ALA A 319 -6.02 1.52 24.70
N ALA A 320 -5.93 0.28 24.22
CA ALA A 320 -6.76 -0.20 23.13
C ALA A 320 -8.25 -0.21 23.52
N ASP A 321 -8.61 -0.61 24.74
CA ASP A 321 -9.98 -0.55 25.24
C ASP A 321 -10.50 0.89 25.29
N VAL A 322 -9.69 1.82 25.81
CA VAL A 322 -10.05 3.24 25.84
C VAL A 322 -10.23 3.78 24.42
N TYR A 323 -9.32 3.46 23.51
CA TYR A 323 -9.42 3.89 22.11
C TYR A 323 -10.70 3.36 21.47
N ILE A 324 -10.97 2.06 21.60
CA ILE A 324 -12.17 1.43 21.06
C ILE A 324 -13.42 2.09 21.63
N SER A 325 -13.52 2.25 22.93
CA SER A 325 -14.71 2.87 23.59
C SER A 325 -14.99 4.29 23.11
N ARG A 326 -13.95 5.04 22.70
CA ARG A 326 -14.05 6.43 22.25
C ARG A 326 -14.31 6.58 20.76
N VAL A 327 -13.84 5.65 19.95
CA VAL A 327 -13.86 5.74 18.48
C VAL A 327 -14.90 4.80 17.85
N GLN A 328 -15.40 3.83 18.61
CA GLN A 328 -16.49 2.93 18.20
C GLN A 328 -17.69 3.72 17.68
N GLY A 329 -18.24 3.29 16.54
CA GLY A 329 -19.39 3.95 15.92
C GLY A 329 -19.04 5.23 15.14
N ALA A 330 -17.77 5.49 14.88
CA ALA A 330 -17.34 6.62 14.05
C ALA A 330 -18.05 6.60 12.69
N PRO A 331 -18.64 7.73 12.23
CA PRO A 331 -19.35 7.76 10.97
C PRO A 331 -18.41 7.59 9.77
N CYS A 332 -18.78 6.74 8.83
CA CYS A 332 -18.07 6.52 7.56
C CYS A 332 -19.07 6.46 6.39
N GLY A 333 -19.51 7.62 5.93
CA GLY A 333 -20.68 7.74 5.06
C GLY A 333 -21.95 7.34 5.82
N GLU A 334 -22.73 6.44 5.25
CA GLU A 334 -23.94 5.89 5.87
C GLU A 334 -23.66 4.79 6.91
N ALA A 335 -22.45 4.19 6.84
CA ALA A 335 -22.04 3.15 7.78
C ALA A 335 -21.38 3.74 9.03
N LYS A 336 -21.33 2.93 10.09
CA LYS A 336 -20.59 3.20 11.32
C LYS A 336 -19.41 2.22 11.43
N VAL A 337 -18.25 2.72 11.86
CA VAL A 337 -17.07 1.86 12.04
C VAL A 337 -17.24 1.02 13.30
N GLN A 338 -17.14 -0.28 13.16
CA GLN A 338 -17.06 -1.24 14.26
C GLN A 338 -15.59 -1.48 14.60
N LEU A 339 -15.23 -1.47 15.89
CA LEU A 339 -13.85 -1.65 16.33
C LEU A 339 -13.72 -2.89 17.22
N TYR A 340 -12.68 -3.68 16.96
CA TYR A 340 -12.31 -4.86 17.72
C TYR A 340 -10.82 -4.84 18.06
N LYS A 341 -10.40 -5.58 19.10
CA LYS A 341 -8.99 -5.90 19.31
C LYS A 341 -8.49 -6.91 18.28
N GLY A 342 -7.18 -6.98 18.07
CA GLY A 342 -6.55 -7.99 17.22
C GLY A 342 -6.89 -9.42 17.65
N ALA A 343 -6.90 -10.33 16.70
CA ALA A 343 -7.19 -11.74 16.97
C ALA A 343 -6.10 -12.37 17.86
N ASP A 344 -6.46 -12.86 19.02
CA ASP A 344 -5.60 -13.49 20.03
C ASP A 344 -6.14 -14.83 20.59
N GLY A 345 -7.28 -15.28 20.07
CA GLY A 345 -7.91 -16.54 20.43
C GLY A 345 -7.06 -17.79 20.08
N PRO A 346 -7.52 -18.99 20.45
CA PRO A 346 -6.78 -20.23 20.24
C PRO A 346 -6.39 -20.47 18.77
N GLU A 347 -7.29 -20.19 17.83
CA GLU A 347 -7.03 -20.39 16.39
C GLU A 347 -5.99 -19.37 15.85
N ALA A 348 -6.05 -18.12 16.31
CA ALA A 348 -5.03 -17.12 15.97
C ALA A 348 -3.66 -17.55 16.50
N LYS A 349 -3.58 -17.98 17.75
CA LYS A 349 -2.33 -18.51 18.35
C LYS A 349 -1.79 -19.70 17.59
N LYS A 350 -2.64 -20.62 17.15
CA LYS A 350 -2.26 -21.76 16.31
C LYS A 350 -1.60 -21.31 15.00
N LEU A 351 -2.20 -20.33 14.32
CA LEU A 351 -1.65 -19.75 13.09
C LEU A 351 -0.29 -19.10 13.33
N LEU A 352 -0.19 -18.27 14.36
CA LEU A 352 1.04 -17.53 14.69
C LEU A 352 2.17 -18.44 15.12
N ASN A 353 1.89 -19.45 15.96
CA ASN A 353 2.89 -20.39 16.44
C ASN A 353 3.54 -21.22 15.31
N ARG A 354 2.80 -21.55 14.25
CA ARG A 354 3.34 -22.29 13.10
C ARG A 354 4.05 -21.39 12.07
N ARG A 355 3.93 -20.06 12.20
CA ARG A 355 4.46 -19.11 11.19
C ARG A 355 5.95 -19.30 10.93
N GLN A 356 6.76 -19.49 11.96
CA GLN A 356 8.20 -19.69 11.79
C GLN A 356 8.52 -20.97 10.97
N MET A 357 7.75 -22.03 11.14
CA MET A 357 7.87 -23.24 10.31
C MET A 357 7.45 -22.96 8.86
N LEU A 358 6.37 -22.19 8.66
CA LEU A 358 5.94 -21.78 7.34
C LEU A 358 7.01 -20.93 6.62
N LEU A 359 7.63 -19.99 7.30
CA LEU A 359 8.70 -19.16 6.73
C LEU A 359 9.91 -20.01 6.31
N LYS A 360 10.29 -21.03 7.10
CA LYS A 360 11.34 -22.01 6.73
C LYS A 360 10.93 -22.80 5.48
N PHE A 361 9.69 -23.23 5.38
CA PHE A 361 9.16 -23.92 4.20
C PHE A 361 9.23 -23.04 2.94
N LEU A 362 8.88 -21.75 3.06
CA LEU A 362 8.83 -20.80 1.95
C LEU A 362 10.19 -20.18 1.58
N SER A 363 11.21 -20.33 2.44
CA SER A 363 12.53 -19.67 2.28
C SER A 363 13.28 -20.07 1.00
N GLY A 364 12.96 -21.22 0.42
CA GLY A 364 13.65 -21.77 -0.74
C GLY A 364 15.00 -22.43 -0.41
N LYS A 365 15.49 -22.35 0.83
CA LYS A 365 16.75 -22.97 1.24
C LYS A 365 16.55 -24.45 1.53
N SER A 366 17.28 -25.32 0.81
CA SER A 366 17.15 -26.77 0.93
C SER A 366 17.38 -27.25 2.37
N ALA A 367 18.41 -26.74 3.05
CA ALA A 367 18.73 -27.12 4.43
C ALA A 367 17.60 -26.83 5.42
N GLU A 368 16.91 -25.66 5.29
CA GLU A 368 15.78 -25.30 6.14
C GLU A 368 14.57 -26.20 5.89
N LYS A 369 14.30 -26.55 4.63
CA LYS A 369 13.23 -27.48 4.26
C LYS A 369 13.49 -28.90 4.75
N GLU A 370 14.69 -29.41 4.58
CA GLU A 370 15.09 -30.73 5.07
C GLU A 370 15.02 -30.83 6.60
N SER A 371 15.48 -29.79 7.31
CA SER A 371 15.33 -29.69 8.76
C SER A 371 13.85 -29.71 9.18
N LEU A 372 12.98 -28.94 8.49
CA LEU A 372 11.55 -28.94 8.76
C LEU A 372 10.91 -30.29 8.48
N LYS A 373 11.25 -30.96 7.36
CA LYS A 373 10.75 -32.26 6.98
C LYS A 373 11.13 -33.34 8.01
N ARG A 374 12.37 -33.30 8.54
CA ARG A 374 12.86 -34.22 9.56
C ARG A 374 12.20 -34.03 10.90
N ASN A 375 12.14 -32.78 11.37
CA ASN A 375 11.68 -32.44 12.72
C ASN A 375 10.16 -32.36 12.85
N HIS A 376 9.46 -31.98 11.78
CA HIS A 376 8.02 -31.77 11.75
C HIS A 376 7.37 -32.32 10.47
N PRO A 377 7.44 -33.62 10.21
CA PRO A 377 7.03 -34.24 8.93
C PRO A 377 5.54 -34.01 8.62
N LYS A 378 4.66 -34.09 9.62
CA LYS A 378 3.21 -33.82 9.43
C LYS A 378 2.94 -32.38 8.96
N MET A 379 3.62 -31.41 9.56
CA MET A 379 3.48 -30.02 9.19
C MET A 379 4.08 -29.73 7.81
N TYR A 380 5.22 -30.32 7.50
CA TYR A 380 5.84 -30.21 6.18
C TYR A 380 4.91 -30.75 5.08
N ASN A 381 4.34 -31.95 5.26
CA ASN A 381 3.42 -32.57 4.31
C ASN A 381 2.15 -31.70 4.11
N TYR A 382 1.62 -31.15 5.20
CA TYR A 382 0.49 -30.22 5.14
C TYR A 382 0.84 -28.96 4.32
N PHE A 383 1.98 -28.32 4.60
CA PHE A 383 2.42 -27.15 3.82
C PHE A 383 2.64 -27.49 2.34
N GLN A 384 3.17 -28.68 2.07
CA GLN A 384 3.37 -29.15 0.69
C GLN A 384 2.04 -29.35 -0.04
N GLN A 385 1.03 -29.89 0.64
CA GLN A 385 -0.33 -30.04 0.08
C GLN A 385 -0.95 -28.69 -0.26
N VAL A 386 -0.93 -27.74 0.66
CA VAL A 386 -1.43 -26.36 0.41
C VAL A 386 -0.67 -25.69 -0.76
N TRP A 387 0.66 -25.87 -0.79
CA TRP A 387 1.48 -25.29 -1.86
C TRP A 387 1.19 -25.92 -3.23
N LYS A 388 0.87 -27.20 -3.28
CA LYS A 388 0.38 -27.86 -4.51
C LYS A 388 -0.93 -27.22 -4.98
N VAL A 389 -1.88 -26.99 -4.08
CA VAL A 389 -3.12 -26.28 -4.43
C VAL A 389 -2.82 -24.89 -4.98
N TYR A 390 -1.94 -24.11 -4.33
CA TYR A 390 -1.52 -22.83 -4.87
C TYR A 390 -1.03 -22.94 -6.31
N LEU A 391 -0.15 -23.90 -6.61
CA LEU A 391 0.45 -24.07 -7.93
C LEU A 391 -0.56 -24.52 -8.99
N SER A 392 -1.49 -25.41 -8.63
CA SER A 392 -2.48 -25.96 -9.58
C SER A 392 -3.68 -25.06 -9.78
N HIS A 393 -4.06 -24.26 -8.77
CA HIS A 393 -5.21 -23.36 -8.83
C HIS A 393 -4.86 -21.96 -9.30
N LYS A 394 -3.59 -21.57 -9.23
CA LYS A 394 -3.15 -20.29 -9.77
C LYS A 394 -3.41 -20.26 -11.27
N LEU A 395 -4.08 -19.23 -11.77
CA LEU A 395 -4.27 -19.04 -13.21
C LEU A 395 -2.90 -19.00 -13.91
N PRO A 396 -2.72 -19.79 -14.98
CA PRO A 396 -1.46 -19.86 -15.70
C PRO A 396 -1.13 -18.52 -16.37
N ASN A 397 0.16 -18.28 -16.61
CA ASN A 397 0.68 -17.12 -17.35
C ASN A 397 0.30 -15.74 -16.78
N MET A 398 -0.03 -15.66 -15.48
CA MET A 398 -0.34 -14.40 -14.84
C MET A 398 0.77 -13.91 -13.92
N CYS A 399 1.12 -12.64 -14.08
CA CYS A 399 2.06 -11.95 -13.23
C CYS A 399 1.47 -11.69 -11.82
N ASN A 400 2.16 -12.10 -10.77
CA ASN A 400 1.73 -11.89 -9.39
C ASN A 400 2.00 -10.47 -8.86
N LYS A 401 2.44 -9.55 -9.70
CA LYS A 401 2.82 -8.21 -9.23
C LYS A 401 1.63 -7.45 -8.65
N TYR A 402 0.49 -7.53 -9.32
CA TYR A 402 -0.71 -6.77 -8.94
C TYR A 402 -1.89 -7.64 -8.54
N PHE A 403 -1.85 -8.91 -8.84
CA PHE A 403 -2.93 -9.84 -8.50
C PHE A 403 -2.44 -11.26 -8.32
N LEU A 404 -3.16 -11.99 -7.50
CA LEU A 404 -3.11 -13.43 -7.34
C LEU A 404 -4.53 -13.95 -7.54
N VAL A 405 -4.71 -14.86 -8.48
CA VAL A 405 -6.01 -15.50 -8.74
C VAL A 405 -5.88 -16.99 -8.59
N LEU A 406 -6.71 -17.55 -7.72
CA LEU A 406 -6.87 -18.99 -7.51
C LEU A 406 -8.27 -19.39 -7.94
N SER A 407 -8.37 -20.36 -8.83
CA SER A 407 -9.61 -20.92 -9.36
C SER A 407 -9.57 -22.45 -9.32
N LEU A 408 -10.71 -23.10 -9.42
CA LEU A 408 -10.79 -24.56 -9.45
C LEU A 408 -10.01 -25.12 -10.65
N CYS A 409 -9.14 -26.09 -10.41
CA CYS A 409 -8.26 -26.66 -11.43
C CYS A 409 -8.82 -27.92 -12.10
N PHE A 410 -9.71 -28.65 -11.43
CA PHE A 410 -10.27 -29.94 -11.85
C PHE A 410 -9.24 -30.98 -12.29
N GLN A 411 -8.00 -30.84 -11.78
CA GLN A 411 -6.92 -31.77 -12.08
C GLN A 411 -7.05 -33.06 -11.24
N PRO A 412 -6.72 -34.23 -11.78
CA PRO A 412 -6.69 -35.48 -11.02
C PRO A 412 -5.78 -35.38 -9.80
N GLY A 413 -6.25 -35.87 -8.64
CA GLY A 413 -5.49 -35.84 -7.40
C GLY A 413 -5.38 -34.48 -6.70
N CYS A 414 -6.16 -33.49 -7.14
CA CYS A 414 -6.29 -32.23 -6.41
C CYS A 414 -7.01 -32.47 -5.07
N PRO A 415 -6.48 -31.97 -3.93
CA PRO A 415 -7.10 -32.19 -2.62
C PRO A 415 -8.29 -31.27 -2.35
N HIS A 416 -8.61 -30.34 -3.24
CA HIS A 416 -9.76 -29.42 -3.09
C HIS A 416 -11.06 -30.17 -3.35
N SER A 417 -12.03 -30.11 -2.41
CA SER A 417 -13.24 -30.95 -2.48
C SER A 417 -14.07 -30.74 -3.74
N LEU A 418 -14.23 -29.48 -4.18
CA LEU A 418 -14.97 -29.18 -5.40
C LEU A 418 -14.26 -29.69 -6.67
N CYS A 419 -12.92 -29.73 -6.67
CA CYS A 419 -12.17 -30.35 -7.75
C CYS A 419 -12.27 -31.89 -7.73
N MET A 420 -12.24 -32.50 -6.52
CA MET A 420 -12.42 -33.94 -6.37
C MET A 420 -13.80 -34.43 -6.82
N ALA A 421 -14.85 -33.62 -6.57
CA ALA A 421 -16.19 -33.92 -7.03
C ALA A 421 -16.31 -33.96 -8.56
N GLY A 422 -15.34 -33.38 -9.29
CA GLY A 422 -15.28 -33.39 -10.76
C GLY A 422 -16.39 -32.61 -11.46
N ASN A 423 -17.28 -31.99 -10.70
CA ASN A 423 -18.39 -31.24 -11.24
C ASN A 423 -17.95 -29.84 -11.65
N LYS A 424 -17.73 -29.63 -12.94
CA LYS A 424 -17.30 -28.35 -13.51
C LYS A 424 -18.36 -27.26 -13.39
N GLU A 425 -19.64 -27.60 -13.21
CA GLU A 425 -20.70 -26.64 -12.92
C GLU A 425 -20.48 -25.90 -11.60
N GLN A 426 -19.68 -26.44 -10.70
CA GLN A 426 -19.27 -25.76 -9.48
C GLN A 426 -18.28 -24.60 -9.72
N SER A 427 -17.72 -24.47 -10.92
CA SER A 427 -16.91 -23.30 -11.29
C SER A 427 -17.78 -22.05 -11.39
N CYS A 428 -17.18 -20.89 -11.06
CA CYS A 428 -17.87 -19.59 -11.20
C CYS A 428 -17.96 -19.09 -12.64
N TRP A 429 -17.21 -19.68 -13.59
CA TRP A 429 -17.12 -19.21 -14.98
C TRP A 429 -16.89 -20.32 -16.01
N TYR A 430 -17.20 -21.54 -15.65
CA TYR A 430 -17.04 -22.64 -16.58
C TYR A 430 -18.18 -22.66 -17.62
N GLU A 431 -17.86 -22.89 -18.89
CA GLU A 431 -18.74 -22.97 -20.08
C GLU A 431 -19.43 -21.65 -20.46
N ASP A 432 -20.26 -21.08 -19.61
CA ASP A 432 -21.04 -19.87 -19.91
C ASP A 432 -20.42 -18.58 -19.39
N GLY A 433 -19.34 -18.70 -18.63
CA GLY A 433 -18.58 -17.57 -18.10
C GLY A 433 -17.30 -17.31 -18.88
N PRO A 434 -16.50 -16.34 -18.44
CA PRO A 434 -15.17 -16.15 -19.02
C PRO A 434 -14.38 -17.44 -18.93
N PRO A 435 -13.63 -17.84 -19.99
CA PRO A 435 -12.77 -19.00 -19.94
C PRO A 435 -11.82 -18.89 -18.74
N LEU A 436 -11.39 -20.03 -18.17
CA LEU A 436 -10.45 -20.05 -17.03
C LEU A 436 -9.16 -19.27 -17.28
N THR A 437 -8.79 -19.11 -18.55
CA THR A 437 -7.68 -18.25 -18.98
C THR A 437 -8.07 -16.78 -19.04
N TYR A 438 -9.35 -16.48 -18.97
CA TYR A 438 -9.85 -15.11 -18.92
C TYR A 438 -9.83 -14.63 -17.46
N PHE A 439 -9.03 -13.66 -17.26
CA PHE A 439 -9.08 -12.76 -16.13
C PHE A 439 -9.29 -11.37 -16.74
N PRO A 440 -9.95 -10.41 -16.08
CA PRO A 440 -10.20 -9.10 -16.68
C PRO A 440 -8.90 -8.33 -16.91
N LEU A 441 -8.07 -8.85 -17.82
CA LEU A 441 -6.84 -8.21 -18.28
C LEU A 441 -7.21 -6.94 -19.03
N PRO A 442 -6.40 -5.88 -18.91
CA PRO A 442 -6.62 -4.66 -19.66
C PRO A 442 -6.52 -4.89 -21.17
N VAL A 443 -7.61 -4.64 -21.88
CA VAL A 443 -7.64 -4.71 -23.35
C VAL A 443 -7.37 -3.32 -23.90
N PRO A 444 -6.32 -3.13 -24.72
CA PRO A 444 -6.06 -1.86 -25.37
C PRO A 444 -7.24 -1.40 -26.22
N ASP A 445 -7.57 -0.11 -26.16
CA ASP A 445 -8.64 0.49 -26.94
C ASP A 445 -8.07 1.06 -28.25
N PRO A 446 -8.36 0.45 -29.43
CA PRO A 446 -7.82 0.92 -30.69
C PRO A 446 -8.35 2.31 -31.10
N ALA A 447 -9.48 2.75 -30.53
CA ALA A 447 -10.02 4.09 -30.75
C ALA A 447 -9.27 5.18 -29.96
N LYS A 448 -8.40 4.81 -29.04
CA LYS A 448 -7.63 5.74 -28.20
C LYS A 448 -6.14 5.61 -28.53
N PRO A 449 -5.61 6.47 -29.39
CA PRO A 449 -4.19 6.44 -29.68
C PRO A 449 -3.36 6.71 -28.43
N TRP A 450 -2.20 6.09 -28.38
CA TRP A 450 -1.26 6.22 -27.29
C TRP A 450 -0.80 7.65 -27.10
N GLY A 451 -0.61 8.03 -25.84
CA GLY A 451 -0.17 9.36 -25.47
C GLY A 451 -1.25 10.44 -25.57
N SER A 452 -2.49 10.09 -26.00
CA SER A 452 -3.59 11.04 -25.94
C SER A 452 -4.07 11.20 -24.51
N ASP A 453 -3.79 12.34 -23.97
CA ASP A 453 -4.50 13.05 -22.90
C ASP A 453 -4.91 12.36 -21.61
N CYS A 454 -4.01 11.53 -21.03
CA CYS A 454 -4.17 11.17 -19.62
C CYS A 454 -3.33 12.01 -18.65
N SER A 455 -2.68 13.08 -19.11
CA SER A 455 -1.89 13.97 -18.26
C SER A 455 -2.70 14.61 -17.13
N SER A 456 -4.00 14.83 -17.34
CA SER A 456 -4.91 15.40 -16.34
C SER A 456 -5.49 14.38 -15.37
N CYS A 457 -5.59 13.11 -15.71
CA CYS A 457 -6.23 12.07 -14.88
C CYS A 457 -5.37 11.57 -13.73
N LYS A 458 -4.06 11.85 -13.73
CA LYS A 458 -3.09 11.42 -12.70
C LYS A 458 -3.13 9.92 -12.40
N GLY A 459 -3.34 9.11 -13.41
CA GLY A 459 -3.42 7.65 -13.27
C GLY A 459 -4.73 7.14 -12.66
N ARG A 460 -5.79 7.93 -12.62
CA ARG A 460 -7.10 7.52 -12.06
C ARG A 460 -8.01 6.82 -13.04
N CYS A 461 -7.86 7.07 -14.32
CA CYS A 461 -8.65 6.44 -15.37
C CYS A 461 -7.99 5.16 -15.89
N PRO A 462 -8.70 4.30 -16.64
CA PRO A 462 -8.10 3.17 -17.33
C PRO A 462 -7.22 3.57 -18.53
N GLY A 463 -7.12 4.87 -18.83
CA GLY A 463 -6.29 5.40 -19.90
C GLY A 463 -6.68 4.89 -21.27
N HIS A 464 -5.75 4.20 -21.91
CA HIS A 464 -5.89 3.64 -23.26
C HIS A 464 -6.57 2.28 -23.30
N TYR A 465 -7.03 1.78 -22.17
CA TYR A 465 -7.70 0.48 -22.11
C TYR A 465 -9.22 0.66 -22.23
N MET A 466 -9.86 -0.34 -22.80
CA MET A 466 -11.30 -0.40 -22.92
C MET A 466 -11.98 -0.38 -21.55
N LYS A 467 -13.22 0.11 -21.50
CA LYS A 467 -14.05 -0.06 -20.31
C LYS A 467 -14.38 -1.55 -20.09
N PRO A 468 -14.62 -2.00 -18.86
CA PRO A 468 -14.82 -3.42 -18.55
C PRO A 468 -15.81 -4.16 -19.46
N GLN A 469 -16.97 -3.57 -19.70
CA GLN A 469 -17.99 -4.18 -20.56
C GLN A 469 -17.56 -4.28 -22.04
N GLN A 470 -16.88 -3.26 -22.54
CA GLN A 470 -16.36 -3.27 -23.92
C GLN A 470 -15.23 -4.30 -24.06
N ALA A 471 -14.34 -4.37 -23.06
CA ALA A 471 -13.27 -5.35 -23.03
C ALA A 471 -13.83 -6.79 -23.01
N TRP A 472 -14.87 -7.02 -22.23
CA TRP A 472 -15.56 -8.31 -22.19
C TRP A 472 -16.10 -8.72 -23.55
N LEU A 473 -16.88 -7.87 -24.22
CA LEU A 473 -17.44 -8.14 -25.55
C LEU A 473 -16.32 -8.40 -26.57
N HIS A 474 -15.29 -7.56 -26.58
CA HIS A 474 -14.13 -7.73 -27.46
C HIS A 474 -13.45 -9.09 -27.27
N LEU A 475 -13.26 -9.52 -26.02
CA LEU A 475 -12.64 -10.81 -25.73
C LEU A 475 -13.53 -12.01 -26.06
N GLN A 476 -14.83 -11.87 -25.97
CA GLN A 476 -15.78 -12.91 -26.45
C GLN A 476 -15.69 -13.08 -27.96
N GLU A 477 -15.55 -11.99 -28.72
CA GLU A 477 -15.51 -12.02 -30.18
C GLU A 477 -14.14 -12.45 -30.73
N HIS A 478 -13.05 -11.96 -30.13
CA HIS A 478 -11.70 -12.09 -30.69
C HIS A 478 -10.77 -13.02 -29.87
N GLY A 479 -11.20 -13.42 -28.66
CA GLY A 479 -10.33 -14.12 -27.72
C GLY A 479 -9.29 -13.17 -27.09
N ASN A 480 -8.32 -13.73 -26.39
CA ASN A 480 -7.31 -12.97 -25.64
C ASN A 480 -5.88 -13.12 -26.21
N LYS A 481 -5.75 -13.56 -27.46
CA LYS A 481 -4.43 -13.85 -28.06
C LYS A 481 -3.50 -12.64 -28.10
N ASP A 482 -4.05 -11.46 -28.31
CA ASP A 482 -3.30 -10.21 -28.51
C ASP A 482 -3.30 -9.31 -27.25
N VAL A 483 -3.83 -9.81 -26.13
CA VAL A 483 -3.87 -9.04 -24.88
C VAL A 483 -2.63 -9.32 -24.05
N PRO A 484 -1.80 -8.32 -23.77
CA PRO A 484 -0.61 -8.50 -22.92
C PRO A 484 -1.03 -8.97 -21.53
N SER A 485 -0.50 -10.12 -21.09
CA SER A 485 -0.76 -10.67 -19.74
C SER A 485 0.00 -9.92 -18.64
N ASP A 486 1.10 -9.28 -19.00
CA ASP A 486 2.01 -8.62 -18.09
C ASP A 486 1.88 -7.09 -18.11
N PRO A 487 2.03 -6.45 -16.95
CA PRO A 487 2.02 -5.00 -16.88
C PRO A 487 3.25 -4.39 -17.56
N PRO A 488 3.14 -3.19 -18.12
CA PRO A 488 4.22 -2.52 -18.85
C PRO A 488 5.59 -2.54 -18.18
N SER A 489 5.62 -2.37 -16.85
CA SER A 489 6.89 -2.38 -16.11
C SER A 489 7.57 -3.74 -16.06
N VAL A 490 6.84 -4.84 -16.19
CA VAL A 490 7.42 -6.20 -16.25
C VAL A 490 8.05 -6.41 -17.62
N ILE A 491 7.31 -6.11 -18.68
CA ILE A 491 7.81 -6.19 -20.06
C ILE A 491 9.12 -5.36 -20.22
N LEU A 492 9.10 -4.12 -19.72
CA LEU A 492 10.29 -3.26 -19.76
C LEU A 492 11.44 -3.78 -18.90
N GLN A 493 11.14 -4.38 -17.74
CA GLN A 493 12.15 -4.99 -16.86
C GLN A 493 12.81 -6.20 -17.51
N ASP A 494 12.05 -7.03 -18.20
CA ASP A 494 12.54 -8.22 -18.87
C ASP A 494 13.41 -7.83 -20.07
N ALA A 495 12.96 -6.90 -20.92
CA ALA A 495 13.75 -6.36 -22.02
C ALA A 495 15.06 -5.72 -21.53
N PHE A 496 15.02 -4.94 -20.44
CA PHE A 496 16.21 -4.37 -19.81
C PHE A 496 17.15 -5.45 -19.28
N SER A 497 16.63 -6.52 -18.71
CA SER A 497 17.42 -7.62 -18.15
C SER A 497 18.13 -8.43 -19.25
N GLU A 498 17.50 -8.61 -20.40
CA GLU A 498 18.08 -9.24 -21.58
C GLU A 498 19.28 -8.45 -22.11
N THR A 499 19.13 -7.13 -22.32
CA THR A 499 20.23 -6.27 -22.81
C THR A 499 21.38 -6.17 -21.81
N VAL A 500 21.09 -6.25 -20.52
CA VAL A 500 22.13 -6.35 -19.48
C VAL A 500 22.93 -7.64 -19.60
N LYS A 501 22.31 -8.77 -19.93
CA LYS A 501 22.98 -10.06 -20.12
C LYS A 501 23.83 -10.06 -21.38
N SER A 502 23.38 -9.42 -22.45
CA SER A 502 24.14 -9.27 -23.72
C SER A 502 25.24 -8.22 -23.66
N GLY A 503 25.30 -7.43 -22.56
CA GLY A 503 26.31 -6.36 -22.42
C GLY A 503 26.03 -5.09 -23.22
N THR A 504 24.83 -4.97 -23.81
CA THR A 504 24.42 -3.79 -24.61
C THR A 504 23.61 -2.80 -23.75
N ASP A 505 23.55 -1.55 -24.20
CA ASP A 505 22.67 -0.55 -23.57
C ASP A 505 21.40 -0.42 -24.40
N ILE A 506 20.25 -0.77 -23.79
CA ILE A 506 18.95 -0.70 -24.45
C ILE A 506 18.60 0.72 -24.91
N LEU A 507 19.20 1.75 -24.30
CA LEU A 507 18.94 3.16 -24.65
C LEU A 507 19.59 3.58 -26.00
N ASP A 508 20.51 2.78 -26.51
CA ASP A 508 21.18 3.03 -27.79
C ASP A 508 20.40 2.42 -28.98
N ASP A 509 19.41 1.53 -28.70
CA ASP A 509 18.58 0.86 -29.69
C ASP A 509 17.22 1.54 -29.84
N LYS A 510 17.15 2.52 -30.75
CA LYS A 510 15.90 3.28 -31.00
C LYS A 510 14.75 2.40 -31.50
N ALA A 511 15.06 1.44 -32.41
CA ALA A 511 14.05 0.55 -32.97
C ALA A 511 13.44 -0.35 -31.87
N ARG A 512 14.27 -0.86 -30.96
CA ARG A 512 13.84 -1.66 -29.83
C ARG A 512 12.98 -0.82 -28.88
N ILE A 513 13.34 0.44 -28.62
CA ILE A 513 12.54 1.36 -27.77
C ILE A 513 11.17 1.64 -28.39
N GLU A 514 11.10 1.90 -29.68
CA GLU A 514 9.82 2.11 -30.39
C GLU A 514 8.93 0.88 -30.35
N ASN A 515 9.49 -0.31 -30.51
CA ASN A 515 8.75 -1.57 -30.39
C ASN A 515 8.25 -1.79 -28.97
N LEU A 516 9.08 -1.56 -27.95
CA LEU A 516 8.67 -1.63 -26.55
C LEU A 516 7.59 -0.62 -26.20
N ALA A 517 7.67 0.59 -26.76
CA ALA A 517 6.64 1.60 -26.56
C ALA A 517 5.28 1.14 -27.13
N LYS A 518 5.28 0.50 -28.30
CA LYS A 518 4.07 -0.10 -28.90
C LYS A 518 3.54 -1.26 -28.05
N GLU A 519 4.40 -2.18 -27.66
CA GLU A 519 4.04 -3.36 -26.87
C GLU A 519 3.51 -3.01 -25.49
N THR A 520 4.11 -2.04 -24.83
CA THR A 520 3.71 -1.58 -23.49
C THR A 520 2.63 -0.52 -23.52
N HIS A 521 2.32 -0.05 -24.70
CA HIS A 521 1.37 1.02 -24.89
C HIS A 521 1.75 2.30 -24.11
N LEU A 522 2.99 2.64 -24.06
CA LEU A 522 3.53 3.88 -23.51
C LEU A 522 4.04 4.77 -24.65
N THR A 523 4.18 6.05 -24.40
CA THR A 523 4.92 6.91 -25.33
C THR A 523 6.41 6.54 -25.33
N VAL A 524 7.12 6.87 -26.40
CA VAL A 524 8.58 6.66 -26.48
C VAL A 524 9.30 7.34 -25.31
N ASP A 525 8.89 8.57 -24.96
CA ASP A 525 9.48 9.33 -23.85
C ASP A 525 9.25 8.65 -22.49
N GLU A 526 8.05 8.10 -22.26
CA GLU A 526 7.74 7.34 -21.06
C GLU A 526 8.56 6.07 -20.96
N THR A 527 8.71 5.36 -22.06
CA THR A 527 9.54 4.15 -22.17
C THR A 527 11.00 4.46 -21.84
N VAL A 528 11.57 5.47 -22.48
CA VAL A 528 12.95 5.94 -22.23
C VAL A 528 13.14 6.36 -20.78
N MET A 529 12.20 7.12 -20.23
CA MET A 529 12.26 7.56 -18.83
C MET A 529 12.26 6.37 -17.87
N TRP A 530 11.44 5.34 -18.10
CA TRP A 530 11.39 4.16 -17.26
C TRP A 530 12.64 3.29 -17.40
N LEU A 531 13.18 3.10 -18.60
CA LEU A 531 14.44 2.39 -18.83
C LEU A 531 15.61 3.07 -18.11
N ASN A 532 15.68 4.40 -18.16
CA ASN A 532 16.64 5.19 -17.37
C ASN A 532 16.48 4.98 -15.86
N HIS A 533 15.24 4.88 -15.38
CA HIS A 533 14.96 4.58 -13.98
C HIS A 533 15.49 3.19 -13.59
N LEU A 534 15.29 2.17 -14.40
CA LEU A 534 15.83 0.81 -14.20
C LEU A 534 17.36 0.80 -14.16
N LYS A 535 18.01 1.51 -15.08
CA LYS A 535 19.46 1.71 -15.11
C LYS A 535 19.96 2.33 -13.79
N GLY A 536 19.27 3.35 -13.29
CA GLY A 536 19.58 3.99 -12.01
C GLY A 536 19.39 3.07 -10.80
N ILE A 537 18.36 2.20 -10.79
CA ILE A 537 18.16 1.18 -9.74
C ILE A 537 19.32 0.19 -9.74
N ARG A 538 19.72 -0.32 -10.92
CA ARG A 538 20.84 -1.26 -11.06
C ARG A 538 22.14 -0.66 -10.53
N ALA A 539 22.47 0.57 -10.93
CA ALA A 539 23.67 1.26 -10.47
C ALA A 539 23.71 1.39 -8.92
N ARG A 540 22.58 1.70 -8.30
CA ARG A 540 22.46 1.75 -6.83
C ARG A 540 22.67 0.40 -6.17
N ARG A 541 22.13 -0.69 -6.74
CA ARG A 541 22.32 -2.06 -6.25
C ARG A 541 23.78 -2.49 -6.31
N ILE A 542 24.47 -2.21 -7.40
CA ILE A 542 25.90 -2.50 -7.57
C ILE A 542 26.71 -1.76 -6.52
N LYS A 543 26.51 -0.45 -6.35
CA LYS A 543 27.19 0.35 -5.29
C LYS A 543 26.90 -0.16 -3.90
N GLY A 544 25.67 -0.59 -3.64
CA GLY A 544 25.28 -1.18 -2.35
C GLY A 544 25.98 -2.52 -2.08
N ALA A 545 26.07 -3.38 -3.09
CA ALA A 545 26.77 -4.67 -3.00
C ALA A 545 28.29 -4.48 -2.77
N GLN A 546 28.90 -3.54 -3.48
CA GLN A 546 30.32 -3.19 -3.29
C GLN A 546 30.60 -2.68 -1.87
N LYS A 547 29.77 -1.77 -1.33
CA LYS A 547 29.89 -1.29 0.05
C LYS A 547 29.72 -2.42 1.08
N ALA A 548 28.80 -3.34 0.84
CA ALA A 548 28.60 -4.51 1.70
C ALA A 548 29.80 -5.47 1.66
N ALA A 549 30.39 -5.70 0.47
CA ALA A 549 31.58 -6.51 0.30
C ALA A 549 32.80 -5.90 1.02
N THR A 550 33.04 -4.61 0.86
CA THR A 550 34.10 -3.88 1.55
C THR A 550 33.94 -3.95 3.08
N LYS A 551 32.71 -3.80 3.58
CA LYS A 551 32.43 -3.90 5.02
C LYS A 551 32.64 -5.33 5.57
N ARG A 552 32.38 -6.36 4.76
CA ARG A 552 32.66 -7.77 5.10
C ARG A 552 34.16 -8.06 5.09
N ALA A 553 34.90 -7.55 4.10
CA ALA A 553 36.35 -7.70 4.02
C ALA A 553 37.05 -7.03 5.21
N ALA A 554 36.63 -5.79 5.55
CA ALA A 554 37.16 -5.08 6.73
C ALA A 554 36.89 -5.83 8.06
N LYS A 555 35.74 -6.49 8.21
CA LYS A 555 35.45 -7.33 9.40
C LYS A 555 36.28 -8.63 9.46
N ARG A 556 36.72 -9.18 8.31
CA ARG A 556 37.56 -10.37 8.26
C ARG A 556 39.05 -10.07 8.47
N GLY A 557 39.48 -8.83 8.23
CA GLY A 557 40.84 -8.40 8.46
C GLY A 557 41.13 -7.93 9.89
N THR A 558 40.11 -7.86 10.75
CA THR A 558 40.23 -7.48 12.18
C THR A 558 39.98 -8.67 13.13
N SER A 559 39.80 -9.87 12.63
CA SER A 559 39.79 -11.14 13.33
C SER A 559 41.05 -11.94 12.91
#